data_a925014b26adf6bb6f3d966d0e63fe02
#
_entry.id   a925014b26adf6bb6f3d966d0e63fe02
#
_cell.length_a   1.000
_cell.length_b   1.000
_cell.length_c   1.000
_cell.angle_alpha   90.00
_cell.angle_beta   90.00
_cell.angle_gamma   90.00
#
_symmetry.space_group_name_H-M   'P 1'
#
loop_
_entity.id
_entity.type
_entity.pdbx_description
1 polymer ?
#
loop_
_entity_poly.entity_id
_entity_poly.type
_entity_poly.pdbx_seq_one_letter_code
_entity_poly.pdbx_strand_id
1 'polypeptide(L)'
;MRIAMISEHASPLAARPEPAARGLGGADGGGQNVFVAELAGELGRQGHQVTVYTRRDAPDQPRRVPFGPGVTVEHVPAGPAEPVPKDGLLPWMHDFGTCLERRWAADPPDIAHAHFWMSGLAALQAARASGARRVPVVQTFHALGTVKRRHQGGADSSPAARPRLERMLGRAADAVIATCSDEVAELAAMGVPREHVRVVPCGVDLDLLTPGGRVGGGRDRHRLVVLSRLVERKGVDTAIRALASLPGAALTVAGGPPRGGLDADPEVARLRGVAREAGVADRVEFLGRLGRAEVPPLLRSASVVVTLPWYEPFGMVPLEAMACGVPVVATAVGGHLDTVVDGGTGLLVRPRDPAEAAGAIRTLLDEPVRRAALGFAGRDRARERYSWTRVAAGTLAAYEHAAALSGVAA
;
A
#
# COMPACT_ATOMS: atom_id res chain seq x y z
N MET A 1 -11.00 22.14 -6.95
CA MET A 1 -10.04 22.42 -5.86
C MET A 1 -8.61 22.31 -6.38
N ARG A 2 -7.70 23.10 -5.81
CA ARG A 2 -6.25 22.94 -5.97
C ARG A 2 -5.71 22.13 -4.81
N ILE A 3 -5.21 20.94 -5.08
CA ILE A 3 -4.78 19.96 -4.07
C ILE A 3 -3.27 19.82 -4.14
N ALA A 4 -2.59 20.08 -3.03
CA ALA A 4 -1.19 19.73 -2.85
C ALA A 4 -1.10 18.34 -2.21
N MET A 5 -0.61 17.34 -2.95
CA MET A 5 -0.23 16.04 -2.41
C MET A 5 1.26 16.04 -2.11
N ILE A 6 1.64 15.67 -0.90
CA ILE A 6 3.05 15.63 -0.49
C ILE A 6 3.43 14.16 -0.25
N SER A 7 4.40 13.67 -1.02
CA SER A 7 4.88 12.28 -0.94
C SER A 7 6.39 12.26 -1.20
N GLU A 8 7.17 12.54 -0.18
CA GLU A 8 8.59 12.85 -0.28
C GLU A 8 9.42 11.73 -0.91
N HIS A 9 9.11 10.45 -0.64
CA HIS A 9 9.87 9.30 -1.15
C HIS A 9 9.10 8.41 -2.14
N ALA A 10 7.76 8.49 -2.15
CA ALA A 10 6.91 7.62 -2.95
C ALA A 10 6.35 8.38 -4.16
N SER A 11 7.20 8.60 -5.17
CA SER A 11 6.81 9.28 -6.40
C SER A 11 5.75 8.49 -7.18
N PRO A 12 4.66 9.12 -7.63
CA PRO A 12 3.66 8.47 -8.48
C PRO A 12 4.23 8.03 -9.84
N LEU A 13 5.31 8.66 -10.29
CA LEU A 13 5.98 8.28 -11.54
C LEU A 13 6.53 6.85 -11.51
N ALA A 14 6.90 6.33 -10.32
CA ALA A 14 7.35 4.95 -10.15
C ALA A 14 6.25 3.90 -10.36
N ALA A 15 4.98 4.31 -10.35
CA ALA A 15 3.84 3.43 -10.60
C ALA A 15 3.48 3.31 -12.08
N ARG A 16 4.11 4.10 -12.99
CA ARG A 16 3.89 4.00 -14.44
C ARG A 16 4.61 2.80 -15.05
N PRO A 17 4.01 2.17 -16.07
CA PRO A 17 4.68 1.11 -16.83
C PRO A 17 5.67 1.73 -17.83
N GLU A 18 6.81 2.23 -17.40
CA GLU A 18 7.90 2.60 -18.31
C GLU A 18 9.02 1.54 -18.28
N PRO A 19 9.64 1.26 -19.43
CA PRO A 19 10.67 0.23 -19.53
C PRO A 19 11.97 0.72 -18.89
N ALA A 20 12.37 0.11 -17.86
CA ALA A 20 13.64 0.24 -17.18
C ALA A 20 13.65 1.04 -15.86
N ALA A 21 14.03 0.33 -14.85
CA ALA A 21 14.78 0.67 -13.66
C ALA A 21 14.07 0.93 -12.33
N ARG A 22 12.77 1.27 -12.24
CA ARG A 22 12.12 1.57 -10.94
C ARG A 22 10.75 0.90 -10.75
N GLY A 23 10.63 -0.40 -11.10
CA GLY A 23 9.37 -1.14 -10.95
C GLY A 23 8.91 -1.27 -9.49
N LEU A 24 7.58 -1.39 -9.30
CA LEU A 24 6.94 -1.77 -8.03
C LEU A 24 7.61 -3.04 -7.47
N GLY A 25 8.02 -3.02 -6.20
CA GLY A 25 8.63 -4.18 -5.53
C GLY A 25 10.10 -4.01 -5.11
N GLY A 26 10.74 -2.85 -5.34
CA GLY A 26 12.00 -2.49 -4.68
C GLY A 26 11.79 -2.26 -3.18
N ALA A 27 12.87 -2.13 -2.41
CA ALA A 27 12.81 -1.95 -0.96
C ALA A 27 11.91 -0.77 -0.54
N ASP A 28 11.85 0.29 -1.36
CA ASP A 28 11.03 1.49 -1.15
C ASP A 28 9.86 1.64 -2.14
N GLY A 29 9.75 0.78 -3.17
CA GLY A 29 8.62 0.71 -4.08
C GLY A 29 7.49 -0.12 -3.48
N GLY A 30 6.37 0.50 -3.10
CA GLY A 30 5.28 -0.20 -2.41
C GLY A 30 3.90 0.39 -2.68
N GLY A 31 2.93 -0.04 -1.90
CA GLY A 31 1.54 0.37 -2.01
C GLY A 31 1.31 1.89 -1.97
N GLN A 32 2.19 2.66 -1.31
CA GLN A 32 2.06 4.12 -1.26
C GLN A 32 2.24 4.78 -2.63
N ASN A 33 3.20 4.32 -3.46
CA ASN A 33 3.39 4.86 -4.81
C ASN A 33 2.13 4.67 -5.66
N VAL A 34 1.55 3.46 -5.59
CA VAL A 34 0.29 3.14 -6.29
C VAL A 34 -0.85 3.98 -5.73
N PHE A 35 -0.98 4.07 -4.42
CA PHE A 35 -2.04 4.84 -3.76
C PHE A 35 -2.00 6.32 -4.21
N VAL A 36 -0.84 6.97 -4.14
CA VAL A 36 -0.67 8.37 -4.52
C VAL A 36 -0.94 8.56 -6.02
N ALA A 37 -0.45 7.66 -6.88
CA ALA A 37 -0.65 7.74 -8.32
C ALA A 37 -2.14 7.63 -8.71
N GLU A 38 -2.82 6.62 -8.17
CA GLU A 38 -4.22 6.34 -8.51
C GLU A 38 -5.16 7.40 -7.92
N LEU A 39 -4.96 7.80 -6.66
CA LEU A 39 -5.76 8.85 -6.04
C LEU A 39 -5.59 10.19 -6.76
N ALA A 40 -4.33 10.59 -7.06
CA ALA A 40 -4.08 11.82 -7.81
C ALA A 40 -4.72 11.79 -9.20
N GLY A 41 -4.58 10.65 -9.90
CA GLY A 41 -5.19 10.45 -11.22
C GLY A 41 -6.70 10.53 -11.18
N GLU A 42 -7.35 9.91 -10.20
CA GLU A 42 -8.82 9.95 -10.06
C GLU A 42 -9.33 11.34 -9.72
N LEU A 43 -8.68 12.04 -8.78
CA LEU A 43 -9.01 13.42 -8.45
C LEU A 43 -8.85 14.35 -9.67
N GLY A 44 -7.80 14.15 -10.47
CA GLY A 44 -7.59 14.88 -11.72
C GLY A 44 -8.69 14.61 -12.76
N ARG A 45 -9.13 13.35 -12.92
CA ARG A 45 -10.27 12.99 -13.80
C ARG A 45 -11.59 13.62 -13.33
N GLN A 46 -11.75 13.85 -12.04
CA GLN A 46 -12.91 14.55 -11.46
C GLN A 46 -12.82 16.08 -11.57
N GLY A 47 -11.80 16.61 -12.28
CA GLY A 47 -11.66 18.05 -12.54
C GLY A 47 -10.91 18.83 -11.47
N HIS A 48 -10.25 18.18 -10.53
CA HIS A 48 -9.39 18.85 -9.56
C HIS A 48 -8.00 19.11 -10.14
N GLN A 49 -7.32 20.15 -9.66
CA GLN A 49 -5.93 20.44 -9.98
C GLN A 49 -5.04 19.87 -8.88
N VAL A 50 -4.29 18.81 -9.18
CA VAL A 50 -3.45 18.12 -8.22
C VAL A 50 -1.98 18.35 -8.54
N THR A 51 -1.22 18.88 -7.58
CA THR A 51 0.25 18.91 -7.65
C THR A 51 0.81 17.91 -6.65
N VAL A 52 1.50 16.88 -7.14
CA VAL A 52 2.19 15.91 -6.29
C VAL A 52 3.63 16.36 -6.08
N TYR A 53 3.98 16.74 -4.87
CA TYR A 53 5.33 17.14 -4.50
C TYR A 53 6.11 15.91 -4.03
N THR A 54 7.21 15.60 -4.70
CA THR A 54 8.12 14.51 -4.35
C THR A 54 9.57 15.00 -4.38
N ARG A 55 10.46 14.35 -3.66
CA ARG A 55 11.86 14.77 -3.62
C ARG A 55 12.54 14.55 -4.96
N ARG A 56 13.38 15.49 -5.38
CA ARG A 56 14.30 15.30 -6.50
C ARG A 56 15.38 14.30 -6.10
N ASP A 57 15.49 13.20 -6.83
CA ASP A 57 16.42 12.10 -6.55
C ASP A 57 17.37 11.77 -7.72
N ALA A 58 17.40 12.62 -8.75
CA ALA A 58 18.40 12.59 -9.82
C ALA A 58 18.66 14.02 -10.34
N PRO A 59 19.90 14.33 -10.77
CA PRO A 59 20.30 15.68 -11.17
C PRO A 59 19.60 16.17 -12.46
N ASP A 60 19.23 15.25 -13.33
CA ASP A 60 18.61 15.49 -14.64
C ASP A 60 17.07 15.52 -14.59
N GLN A 61 16.46 15.24 -13.45
CA GLN A 61 15.01 15.28 -13.32
C GLN A 61 14.45 16.68 -13.57
N PRO A 62 13.48 16.83 -14.49
CA PRO A 62 12.82 18.10 -14.71
C PRO A 62 12.01 18.52 -13.47
N ARG A 63 11.95 19.82 -13.23
CA ARG A 63 11.23 20.35 -12.06
C ARG A 63 9.77 19.92 -12.02
N ARG A 64 9.08 19.91 -13.17
CA ARG A 64 7.67 19.54 -13.31
C ARG A 64 7.48 18.53 -14.42
N VAL A 65 6.64 17.53 -14.15
CA VAL A 65 6.30 16.47 -15.11
C VAL A 65 4.77 16.33 -15.13
N PRO A 66 4.11 16.46 -16.29
CA PRO A 66 2.70 16.13 -16.42
C PRO A 66 2.48 14.65 -16.10
N PHE A 67 1.48 14.35 -15.26
CA PHE A 67 1.18 12.97 -14.87
C PHE A 67 -0.12 12.44 -15.46
N GLY A 68 -1.11 13.32 -15.68
CA GLY A 68 -2.41 12.99 -16.25
C GLY A 68 -3.29 14.23 -16.32
N PRO A 69 -4.56 14.10 -16.71
CA PRO A 69 -5.50 15.22 -16.70
C PRO A 69 -5.54 15.88 -15.33
N GLY A 70 -5.27 17.18 -15.26
CA GLY A 70 -5.28 17.95 -14.01
C GLY A 70 -4.17 17.60 -13.00
N VAL A 71 -3.22 16.70 -13.33
CA VAL A 71 -2.17 16.24 -12.38
C VAL A 71 -0.78 16.58 -12.87
N THR A 72 0.01 17.22 -11.99
CA THR A 72 1.43 17.52 -12.21
C THR A 72 2.26 16.97 -11.04
N VAL A 73 3.40 16.35 -11.35
CA VAL A 73 4.42 15.99 -10.37
C VAL A 73 5.47 17.10 -10.33
N GLU A 74 5.77 17.63 -9.16
CA GLU A 74 6.84 18.59 -8.95
C GLU A 74 7.97 17.98 -8.11
N HIS A 75 9.18 17.96 -8.65
CA HIS A 75 10.39 17.50 -7.96
C HIS A 75 10.95 18.63 -7.09
N VAL A 76 10.96 18.40 -5.78
CA VAL A 76 11.41 19.36 -4.76
C VAL A 76 12.89 19.12 -4.45
N PRO A 77 13.76 20.14 -4.57
CA PRO A 77 15.15 20.03 -4.18
C PRO A 77 15.26 20.05 -2.65
N ALA A 78 15.46 18.89 -2.05
CA ALA A 78 15.68 18.71 -0.63
C ALA A 78 16.76 17.64 -0.43
N GLY A 79 17.94 18.05 0.02
CA GLY A 79 19.13 17.23 0.09
C GLY A 79 19.76 16.94 -1.29
N PRO A 80 20.63 15.91 -1.38
CA PRO A 80 21.35 15.57 -2.60
C PRO A 80 20.40 15.05 -3.69
N ALA A 81 20.71 15.35 -4.96
CA ALA A 81 19.93 14.88 -6.11
C ALA A 81 20.35 13.45 -6.48
N GLU A 82 20.19 12.52 -5.55
CA GLU A 82 20.48 11.08 -5.69
C GLU A 82 19.49 10.24 -4.88
N PRO A 83 19.36 8.94 -5.14
CA PRO A 83 18.55 8.05 -4.33
C PRO A 83 19.05 8.00 -2.88
N VAL A 84 18.19 8.33 -1.92
CA VAL A 84 18.44 8.22 -0.48
C VAL A 84 17.39 7.27 0.11
N PRO A 85 17.82 6.27 0.92
CA PRO A 85 16.87 5.41 1.63
C PRO A 85 15.88 6.24 2.45
N LYS A 86 14.60 5.86 2.45
CA LYS A 86 13.54 6.67 3.09
C LYS A 86 13.83 7.01 4.55
N ASP A 87 14.39 6.06 5.33
CA ASP A 87 14.70 6.28 6.75
C ASP A 87 15.83 7.32 6.96
N GLY A 88 16.59 7.67 5.90
CA GLY A 88 17.61 8.71 5.86
C GLY A 88 17.12 10.10 5.42
N LEU A 89 15.83 10.26 5.08
CA LEU A 89 15.30 11.52 4.53
C LEU A 89 14.95 12.58 5.57
N LEU A 90 14.81 12.20 6.85
CA LEU A 90 14.41 13.13 7.92
C LEU A 90 15.22 14.44 7.97
N PRO A 91 16.56 14.44 7.83
CA PRO A 91 17.35 15.68 7.86
C PRO A 91 16.96 16.71 6.80
N TRP A 92 16.43 16.26 5.65
CA TRP A 92 16.08 17.11 4.51
C TRP A 92 14.64 17.60 4.51
N MET A 93 13.82 17.23 5.52
CA MET A 93 12.39 17.59 5.55
C MET A 93 12.17 19.06 5.85
N HIS A 94 13.09 19.73 6.56
CA HIS A 94 13.06 21.18 6.72
C HIS A 94 13.21 21.90 5.37
N ASP A 95 14.20 21.52 4.57
CA ASP A 95 14.44 22.10 3.24
C ASP A 95 13.25 21.83 2.30
N PHE A 96 12.67 20.62 2.40
CA PHE A 96 11.46 20.28 1.65
C PHE A 96 10.30 21.21 2.03
N GLY A 97 10.06 21.42 3.35
CA GLY A 97 9.06 22.34 3.87
C GLY A 97 9.28 23.77 3.40
N THR A 98 10.52 24.29 3.45
CA THR A 98 10.87 25.63 2.97
C THR A 98 10.62 25.81 1.47
N CYS A 99 10.82 24.76 0.67
CA CYS A 99 10.42 24.80 -0.74
C CYS A 99 8.91 24.90 -0.92
N LEU A 100 8.13 24.16 -0.13
CA LEU A 100 6.66 24.24 -0.15
C LEU A 100 6.19 25.64 0.31
N GLU A 101 6.76 26.21 1.36
CA GLU A 101 6.45 27.57 1.84
C GLU A 101 6.53 28.59 0.71
N ARG A 102 7.65 28.60 -0.02
CA ARG A 102 7.86 29.50 -1.15
C ARG A 102 6.85 29.28 -2.29
N ARG A 103 6.44 28.04 -2.54
CA ARG A 103 5.43 27.70 -3.56
C ARG A 103 4.06 28.19 -3.14
N TRP A 104 3.66 27.91 -1.91
CA TRP A 104 2.33 28.23 -1.40
C TRP A 104 2.18 29.72 -1.10
N ALA A 105 3.26 30.43 -0.84
CA ALA A 105 3.23 31.89 -0.74
C ALA A 105 2.85 32.54 -2.09
N ALA A 106 3.29 31.96 -3.20
CA ALA A 106 2.98 32.45 -4.55
C ALA A 106 1.63 31.94 -5.08
N ASP A 107 1.31 30.66 -4.83
CA ASP A 107 0.10 29.99 -5.31
C ASP A 107 -0.39 28.97 -4.26
N PRO A 108 -1.16 29.42 -3.25
CA PRO A 108 -1.60 28.57 -2.16
C PRO A 108 -2.61 27.52 -2.63
N PRO A 109 -2.46 26.23 -2.24
CA PRO A 109 -3.47 25.21 -2.48
C PRO A 109 -4.69 25.44 -1.58
N ASP A 110 -5.82 24.84 -1.98
CA ASP A 110 -7.02 24.84 -1.14
C ASP A 110 -6.90 23.82 0.01
N ILE A 111 -6.11 22.75 -0.20
CA ILE A 111 -5.85 21.68 0.77
C ILE A 111 -4.47 21.06 0.54
N ALA A 112 -3.80 20.64 1.62
CA ALA A 112 -2.58 19.86 1.57
C ALA A 112 -2.83 18.45 2.13
N HIS A 113 -2.52 17.40 1.36
CA HIS A 113 -2.62 16.02 1.79
C HIS A 113 -1.24 15.38 1.86
N ALA A 114 -0.77 15.14 3.06
CA ALA A 114 0.53 14.54 3.31
C ALA A 114 0.44 13.02 3.43
N HIS A 115 1.25 12.33 2.64
CA HIS A 115 1.38 10.88 2.62
C HIS A 115 2.69 10.47 3.29
N PHE A 116 2.61 9.74 4.38
CA PHE A 116 3.69 9.38 5.27
C PHE A 116 4.06 10.50 6.26
N TRP A 117 4.69 10.14 7.37
CA TRP A 117 4.95 11.06 8.48
C TRP A 117 5.93 12.20 8.14
N MET A 118 6.94 11.94 7.31
CA MET A 118 7.91 12.95 6.90
C MET A 118 7.29 14.01 6.00
N SER A 119 6.44 13.63 5.07
CA SER A 119 5.62 14.57 4.29
C SER A 119 4.75 15.46 5.19
N GLY A 120 4.21 14.89 6.28
CA GLY A 120 3.44 15.63 7.27
C GLY A 120 4.23 16.74 7.96
N LEU A 121 5.51 16.50 8.29
CA LEU A 121 6.39 17.52 8.86
C LEU A 121 6.53 18.72 7.91
N ALA A 122 6.85 18.45 6.64
CA ALA A 122 7.02 19.48 5.64
C ALA A 122 5.71 20.23 5.33
N ALA A 123 4.58 19.52 5.27
CA ALA A 123 3.26 20.11 5.02
C ALA A 123 2.83 21.03 6.16
N LEU A 124 2.98 20.62 7.43
CA LEU A 124 2.64 21.46 8.58
C LEU A 124 3.56 22.70 8.69
N GLN A 125 4.84 22.56 8.36
CA GLN A 125 5.76 23.69 8.29
C GLN A 125 5.25 24.72 7.27
N ALA A 126 4.99 24.29 6.04
CA ALA A 126 4.55 25.17 4.96
C ALA A 126 3.18 25.81 5.24
N ALA A 127 2.23 25.04 5.80
CA ALA A 127 0.91 25.53 6.14
C ALA A 127 0.94 26.66 7.21
N ARG A 128 1.88 26.58 8.17
CA ARG A 128 2.05 27.62 9.19
C ARG A 128 2.64 28.92 8.64
N ALA A 129 3.50 28.81 7.61
CA ALA A 129 4.16 29.94 6.99
C ALA A 129 3.30 30.62 5.91
N SER A 130 2.15 30.06 5.52
CA SER A 130 1.31 30.54 4.41
C SER A 130 0.59 31.90 4.65
N GLY A 131 0.87 32.61 5.73
CA GLY A 131 0.38 33.95 5.99
C GLY A 131 -1.12 34.05 6.24
N ALA A 132 -1.82 34.97 5.54
CA ALA A 132 -3.23 35.28 5.81
C ALA A 132 -4.23 34.17 5.44
N ARG A 133 -3.86 33.24 4.55
CA ARG A 133 -4.70 32.10 4.17
C ARG A 133 -4.12 30.81 4.73
N ARG A 134 -4.74 30.31 5.79
CA ARG A 134 -4.39 28.99 6.34
C ARG A 134 -4.69 27.89 5.31
N VAL A 135 -3.72 27.01 5.06
CA VAL A 135 -3.90 25.81 4.25
C VAL A 135 -4.22 24.64 5.18
N PRO A 136 -5.41 24.02 5.10
CA PRO A 136 -5.72 22.85 5.91
C PRO A 136 -4.83 21.67 5.53
N VAL A 137 -4.38 20.89 6.52
CA VAL A 137 -3.49 19.73 6.33
C VAL A 137 -4.22 18.45 6.70
N VAL A 138 -4.29 17.53 5.74
CA VAL A 138 -4.75 16.16 5.91
C VAL A 138 -3.54 15.22 5.94
N GLN A 139 -3.51 14.28 6.88
CA GLN A 139 -2.43 13.32 7.04
C GLN A 139 -2.91 11.89 6.78
N THR A 140 -2.22 11.15 5.92
CA THR A 140 -2.30 9.67 5.81
C THR A 140 -0.93 9.08 6.16
N PHE A 141 -0.86 8.24 7.22
CA PHE A 141 0.42 7.71 7.69
C PHE A 141 0.95 6.55 6.85
N HIS A 142 0.08 5.78 6.20
CA HIS A 142 0.40 4.57 5.43
C HIS A 142 1.02 3.43 6.24
N ALA A 143 1.72 3.70 7.30
CA ALA A 143 2.23 2.75 8.29
C ALA A 143 2.67 3.53 9.52
N LEU A 144 2.18 3.15 10.69
CA LEU A 144 2.55 3.76 11.96
C LEU A 144 3.83 3.15 12.51
N GLY A 145 4.73 4.01 12.99
CA GLY A 145 6.01 3.60 13.59
C GLY A 145 5.83 2.78 14.87
N THR A 146 4.79 3.05 15.65
CA THR A 146 4.44 2.26 16.84
C THR A 146 4.13 0.81 16.48
N VAL A 147 3.31 0.60 15.43
CA VAL A 147 2.96 -0.73 14.92
C VAL A 147 4.20 -1.42 14.33
N LYS A 148 4.97 -0.71 13.49
CA LYS A 148 6.21 -1.25 12.91
C LYS A 148 7.17 -1.73 14.01
N ARG A 149 7.40 -0.92 15.02
CA ARG A 149 8.29 -1.25 16.16
C ARG A 149 7.79 -2.43 16.97
N ARG A 150 6.48 -2.54 17.22
CA ARG A 150 5.85 -3.67 17.92
C ARG A 150 6.14 -5.01 17.22
N HIS A 151 6.10 -5.03 15.89
CA HIS A 151 6.25 -6.25 15.10
C HIS A 151 7.68 -6.55 14.65
N GLN A 152 8.55 -5.54 14.53
CA GLN A 152 9.91 -5.70 14.03
C GLN A 152 10.98 -5.58 15.14
N GLY A 153 10.63 -5.00 16.29
CA GLY A 153 11.56 -4.84 17.39
C GLY A 153 12.87 -4.16 16.97
N GLY A 154 14.00 -4.78 17.26
CA GLY A 154 15.34 -4.27 16.92
C GLY A 154 15.66 -4.22 15.43
N ALA A 155 14.86 -4.89 14.56
CA ALA A 155 15.01 -4.81 13.11
C ALA A 155 14.34 -3.56 12.49
N ASP A 156 13.67 -2.72 13.31
CA ASP A 156 13.10 -1.45 12.85
C ASP A 156 14.19 -0.40 12.64
N SER A 157 14.51 -0.10 11.38
CA SER A 157 15.48 0.92 10.97
C SER A 157 14.98 2.37 11.06
N SER A 158 13.73 2.57 11.45
CA SER A 158 13.13 3.91 11.51
C SER A 158 13.80 4.77 12.58
N PRO A 159 13.95 6.10 12.37
CA PRO A 159 14.48 7.02 13.38
C PRO A 159 13.76 6.89 14.73
N ALA A 160 14.50 6.91 15.84
CA ALA A 160 13.95 6.77 17.18
C ALA A 160 12.87 7.83 17.51
N ALA A 161 12.96 9.01 16.93
CA ALA A 161 12.00 10.10 17.10
C ALA A 161 10.65 9.86 16.40
N ARG A 162 10.54 8.92 15.46
CA ARG A 162 9.36 8.71 14.63
C ARG A 162 8.06 8.58 15.42
N PRO A 163 7.91 7.75 16.46
CA PRO A 163 6.64 7.63 17.19
C PRO A 163 6.20 8.94 17.86
N ARG A 164 7.17 9.72 18.36
CA ARG A 164 6.88 11.04 18.96
C ARG A 164 6.43 12.04 17.90
N LEU A 165 7.07 12.05 16.74
CA LEU A 165 6.75 12.95 15.63
C LEU A 165 5.39 12.59 15.02
N GLU A 166 5.09 11.30 14.81
CA GLU A 166 3.77 10.86 14.34
C GLU A 166 2.64 11.27 15.29
N ARG A 167 2.85 11.15 16.60
CA ARG A 167 1.89 11.61 17.60
C ARG A 167 1.65 13.13 17.51
N MET A 168 2.72 13.91 17.35
CA MET A 168 2.61 15.36 17.16
C MET A 168 1.87 15.70 15.86
N LEU A 169 2.18 15.03 14.76
CA LEU A 169 1.54 15.21 13.47
C LEU A 169 0.05 14.89 13.51
N GLY A 170 -0.32 13.72 14.05
CA GLY A 170 -1.72 13.31 14.15
C GLY A 170 -2.60 14.27 14.96
N ARG A 171 -2.02 14.95 15.95
CA ARG A 171 -2.71 15.97 16.75
C ARG A 171 -2.75 17.34 16.09
N ALA A 172 -1.77 17.65 15.24
CA ALA A 172 -1.62 18.96 14.62
C ALA A 172 -2.29 19.06 13.23
N ALA A 173 -2.55 17.94 12.57
CA ALA A 173 -3.27 17.89 11.32
C ALA A 173 -4.75 18.22 11.51
N ASP A 174 -5.35 18.89 10.54
CA ASP A 174 -6.78 19.26 10.57
C ASP A 174 -7.67 18.02 10.37
N ALA A 175 -7.17 17.00 9.64
CA ALA A 175 -7.77 15.67 9.62
C ALA A 175 -6.69 14.59 9.40
N VAL A 176 -7.02 13.36 9.83
CA VAL A 176 -6.20 12.17 9.60
C VAL A 176 -7.05 11.14 8.86
N ILE A 177 -6.56 10.69 7.72
CA ILE A 177 -7.16 9.56 7.00
C ILE A 177 -6.50 8.28 7.49
N ALA A 178 -7.27 7.46 8.19
CA ALA A 178 -6.94 6.08 8.52
C ALA A 178 -7.34 5.17 7.36
N THR A 179 -6.51 4.20 7.04
CA THR A 179 -6.76 3.29 5.90
C THR A 179 -7.58 2.06 6.28
N CYS A 180 -7.72 1.80 7.58
CA CYS A 180 -8.52 0.71 8.14
C CYS A 180 -8.97 1.02 9.58
N SER A 181 -9.90 0.22 10.09
CA SER A 181 -10.43 0.36 11.46
C SER A 181 -9.37 0.11 12.54
N ASP A 182 -8.41 -0.79 12.30
CA ASP A 182 -7.31 -1.07 13.21
C ASP A 182 -6.41 0.17 13.39
N GLU A 183 -6.14 0.91 12.31
CA GLU A 183 -5.38 2.16 12.36
C GLU A 183 -6.10 3.24 13.20
N VAL A 184 -7.43 3.27 13.23
CA VAL A 184 -8.21 4.19 14.09
C VAL A 184 -7.92 3.95 15.56
N ALA A 185 -7.84 2.69 15.99
CA ALA A 185 -7.51 2.34 17.37
C ALA A 185 -6.07 2.76 17.73
N GLU A 186 -5.12 2.55 16.83
CA GLU A 186 -3.73 2.99 17.01
C GLU A 186 -3.62 4.52 17.09
N LEU A 187 -4.32 5.27 16.24
CA LEU A 187 -4.37 6.73 16.27
C LEU A 187 -4.99 7.24 17.58
N ALA A 188 -6.07 6.61 18.06
CA ALA A 188 -6.68 6.94 19.34
C ALA A 188 -5.69 6.73 20.51
N ALA A 189 -4.94 5.62 20.50
CA ALA A 189 -3.87 5.35 21.48
C ALA A 189 -2.73 6.37 21.43
N MET A 190 -2.51 6.99 20.27
CA MET A 190 -1.58 8.12 20.10
C MET A 190 -2.17 9.46 20.58
N GLY A 191 -3.44 9.50 20.95
CA GLY A 191 -4.16 10.69 21.41
C GLY A 191 -4.52 11.63 20.26
N VAL A 192 -4.77 11.09 19.07
CA VAL A 192 -5.38 11.83 17.96
C VAL A 192 -6.88 11.95 18.24
N PRO A 193 -7.47 13.16 18.18
CA PRO A 193 -8.90 13.35 18.40
C PRO A 193 -9.74 12.54 17.41
N ARG A 194 -10.75 11.84 17.89
CA ARG A 194 -11.59 10.97 17.06
C ARG A 194 -12.32 11.74 15.96
N GLU A 195 -12.71 12.95 16.24
CA GLU A 195 -13.37 13.87 15.31
C GLU A 195 -12.47 14.23 14.11
N HIS A 196 -11.15 14.20 14.26
CA HIS A 196 -10.20 14.43 13.17
C HIS A 196 -10.01 13.20 12.29
N VAL A 197 -10.38 11.99 12.75
CA VAL A 197 -10.10 10.76 12.01
C VAL A 197 -11.25 10.40 11.07
N ARG A 198 -10.91 10.09 9.82
CA ARG A 198 -11.79 9.55 8.79
C ARG A 198 -11.21 8.26 8.23
N VAL A 199 -12.05 7.25 8.05
CA VAL A 199 -11.61 5.99 7.44
C VAL A 199 -11.84 6.06 5.94
N VAL A 200 -10.74 6.00 5.17
CA VAL A 200 -10.78 5.88 3.71
C VAL A 200 -9.83 4.76 3.32
N PRO A 201 -10.35 3.62 2.86
CA PRO A 201 -9.53 2.46 2.53
C PRO A 201 -8.69 2.69 1.27
N CYS A 202 -7.76 1.78 0.99
CA CYS A 202 -7.10 1.73 -0.30
C CYS A 202 -8.06 1.30 -1.40
N GLY A 203 -7.81 1.79 -2.61
CA GLY A 203 -8.53 1.41 -3.81
C GLY A 203 -7.87 0.25 -4.56
N VAL A 204 -8.63 -0.28 -5.51
CA VAL A 204 -8.17 -1.28 -6.48
C VAL A 204 -8.54 -0.83 -7.90
N ASP A 205 -7.64 -1.07 -8.85
CA ASP A 205 -7.87 -0.78 -10.27
C ASP A 205 -8.77 -1.86 -10.88
N LEU A 206 -10.05 -1.52 -11.02
CA LEU A 206 -11.09 -2.43 -11.52
C LEU A 206 -11.12 -2.55 -13.05
N ASP A 207 -10.38 -1.71 -13.77
CA ASP A 207 -10.22 -1.80 -15.22
C ASP A 207 -9.10 -2.78 -15.58
N LEU A 208 -8.03 -2.77 -14.79
CA LEU A 208 -6.91 -3.69 -14.94
C LEU A 208 -7.21 -5.07 -14.33
N LEU A 209 -7.75 -5.08 -13.10
CA LEU A 209 -7.98 -6.29 -12.31
C LEU A 209 -9.43 -6.77 -12.50
N THR A 210 -9.64 -7.47 -13.60
CA THR A 210 -10.95 -8.02 -13.97
C THR A 210 -10.98 -9.55 -13.86
N PRO A 211 -12.14 -10.15 -13.56
CA PRO A 211 -12.32 -11.59 -13.71
C PRO A 211 -12.27 -11.90 -15.22
N GLY A 212 -11.13 -12.38 -15.70
CA GLY A 212 -10.98 -12.89 -17.05
C GLY A 212 -11.09 -14.42 -17.08
N GLY A 213 -11.22 -15.03 -18.27
CA GLY A 213 -11.22 -16.46 -18.42
C GLY A 213 -10.03 -17.10 -17.69
N ARG A 214 -10.27 -18.25 -17.01
CA ARG A 214 -9.23 -18.99 -16.30
C ARG A 214 -8.07 -19.24 -17.25
N VAL A 215 -6.94 -18.61 -17.00
CA VAL A 215 -5.69 -18.97 -17.65
C VAL A 215 -5.32 -20.33 -17.06
N GLY A 216 -5.33 -21.40 -17.91
CA GLY A 216 -5.23 -22.78 -17.49
C GLY A 216 -4.06 -23.03 -16.53
N GLY A 217 -4.39 -23.33 -15.29
CA GLY A 217 -3.52 -24.14 -14.44
C GLY A 217 -3.58 -25.56 -14.98
N GLY A 218 -2.44 -26.24 -15.11
CA GLY A 218 -2.39 -27.64 -15.49
C GLY A 218 -3.36 -28.44 -14.64
N ARG A 219 -3.98 -29.46 -15.24
CA ARG A 219 -5.07 -30.24 -14.63
C ARG A 219 -4.69 -30.99 -13.35
N ASP A 220 -3.42 -31.04 -12.98
CA ASP A 220 -2.92 -31.98 -11.98
C ASP A 220 -2.69 -31.41 -10.58
N ARG A 221 -2.58 -30.08 -10.39
CA ARG A 221 -2.34 -29.46 -9.07
C ARG A 221 -3.06 -28.12 -8.91
N HIS A 222 -3.57 -27.86 -7.71
CA HIS A 222 -4.11 -26.56 -7.35
C HIS A 222 -2.98 -25.54 -7.22
N ARG A 223 -3.11 -24.37 -7.87
CA ARG A 223 -2.15 -23.28 -7.75
C ARG A 223 -2.52 -22.35 -6.62
N LEU A 224 -1.63 -22.23 -5.64
CA LEU A 224 -1.65 -21.17 -4.63
C LEU A 224 -0.73 -20.04 -5.09
N VAL A 225 -1.15 -18.79 -4.90
CA VAL A 225 -0.33 -17.61 -5.27
C VAL A 225 -0.11 -16.75 -4.06
N VAL A 226 1.16 -16.39 -3.81
CA VAL A 226 1.57 -15.31 -2.92
C VAL A 226 2.12 -14.17 -3.76
N LEU A 227 1.58 -12.96 -3.58
CA LEU A 227 2.07 -11.74 -4.20
C LEU A 227 2.50 -10.76 -3.10
N SER A 228 3.79 -10.57 -2.90
CA SER A 228 4.26 -9.65 -1.85
C SER A 228 5.72 -9.25 -2.03
N ARG A 229 6.15 -8.19 -1.34
CA ARG A 229 7.58 -7.99 -1.12
C ARG A 229 8.13 -9.17 -0.32
N LEU A 230 9.32 -9.64 -0.69
CA LEU A 230 9.98 -10.72 0.05
C LEU A 230 10.72 -10.11 1.25
N VAL A 231 10.02 -10.05 2.36
CA VAL A 231 10.51 -9.66 3.68
C VAL A 231 9.80 -10.52 4.72
N GLU A 232 10.49 -10.91 5.78
CA GLU A 232 10.04 -11.91 6.75
C GLU A 232 8.61 -11.66 7.27
N ARG A 233 8.29 -10.40 7.61
CA ARG A 233 6.96 -10.04 8.13
C ARG A 233 5.79 -10.29 7.18
N LYS A 234 6.05 -10.56 5.90
CA LYS A 234 5.01 -10.90 4.91
C LYS A 234 4.58 -12.37 4.98
N GLY A 235 5.24 -13.18 5.82
CA GLY A 235 4.81 -14.53 6.16
C GLY A 235 4.82 -15.52 5.00
N VAL A 236 5.69 -15.32 4.00
CA VAL A 236 5.84 -16.25 2.87
C VAL A 236 6.31 -17.62 3.36
N ASP A 237 7.14 -17.67 4.39
CA ASP A 237 7.57 -18.89 5.09
C ASP A 237 6.37 -19.64 5.70
N THR A 238 5.40 -18.95 6.26
CA THR A 238 4.16 -19.54 6.78
C THR A 238 3.38 -20.23 5.66
N ALA A 239 3.26 -19.62 4.48
CA ALA A 239 2.61 -20.20 3.33
C ALA A 239 3.38 -21.44 2.81
N ILE A 240 4.71 -21.41 2.79
CA ILE A 240 5.55 -22.54 2.41
C ILE A 240 5.39 -23.70 3.40
N ARG A 241 5.39 -23.45 4.70
CA ARG A 241 5.17 -24.48 5.72
C ARG A 241 3.75 -25.09 5.63
N ALA A 242 2.73 -24.26 5.36
CA ALA A 242 1.35 -24.72 5.15
C ALA A 242 1.24 -25.68 3.96
N LEU A 243 2.03 -25.49 2.90
CA LEU A 243 2.04 -26.31 1.70
C LEU A 243 2.41 -27.79 1.98
N ALA A 244 3.18 -28.06 3.05
CA ALA A 244 3.54 -29.43 3.45
C ALA A 244 2.30 -30.30 3.73
N SER A 245 1.22 -29.71 4.23
CA SER A 245 -0.05 -30.38 4.53
C SER A 245 -1.03 -30.39 3.35
N LEU A 246 -0.62 -29.96 2.16
CA LEU A 246 -1.45 -29.80 0.97
C LEU A 246 -0.82 -30.52 -0.24
N PRO A 247 -0.87 -31.86 -0.30
CA PRO A 247 -0.12 -32.65 -1.31
C PRO A 247 -0.56 -32.34 -2.76
N GLY A 248 -1.83 -31.96 -2.96
CA GLY A 248 -2.40 -31.62 -4.28
C GLY A 248 -2.18 -30.18 -4.73
N ALA A 249 -1.35 -29.38 -4.00
CA ALA A 249 -1.14 -27.97 -4.29
C ALA A 249 0.32 -27.66 -4.65
N ALA A 250 0.52 -26.60 -5.44
CA ALA A 250 1.80 -25.94 -5.69
C ALA A 250 1.70 -24.44 -5.36
N LEU A 251 2.79 -23.83 -4.91
CA LEU A 251 2.88 -22.45 -4.51
C LEU A 251 3.73 -21.64 -5.49
N THR A 252 3.14 -20.62 -6.08
CA THR A 252 3.85 -19.61 -6.86
C THR A 252 4.03 -18.35 -6.04
N VAL A 253 5.26 -17.92 -5.85
CA VAL A 253 5.64 -16.72 -5.07
C VAL A 253 6.12 -15.64 -6.04
N ALA A 254 5.41 -14.52 -6.09
CA ALA A 254 5.75 -13.36 -6.91
C ALA A 254 6.13 -12.16 -6.04
N GLY A 255 7.18 -11.45 -6.43
CA GLY A 255 7.73 -10.27 -5.77
C GLY A 255 9.22 -10.42 -5.43
N GLY A 256 9.77 -9.45 -4.71
CA GLY A 256 11.21 -9.41 -4.39
C GLY A 256 12.07 -8.82 -5.50
N PRO A 257 13.29 -9.34 -5.73
CA PRO A 257 14.20 -8.85 -6.77
C PRO A 257 13.66 -9.19 -8.18
N PRO A 258 14.22 -8.60 -9.23
CA PRO A 258 13.97 -9.06 -10.60
C PRO A 258 14.33 -10.54 -10.76
N ARG A 259 13.70 -11.21 -11.74
CA ARG A 259 13.91 -12.66 -11.97
C ARG A 259 15.39 -13.07 -12.04
N GLY A 260 16.25 -12.27 -12.69
CA GLY A 260 17.70 -12.54 -12.78
C GLY A 260 18.47 -12.32 -11.46
N GLY A 261 17.85 -11.73 -10.43
CA GLY A 261 18.48 -11.48 -9.12
C GLY A 261 18.06 -12.46 -8.02
N LEU A 262 17.18 -13.44 -8.33
CA LEU A 262 16.62 -14.35 -7.34
C LEU A 262 17.68 -15.20 -6.62
N ASP A 263 18.72 -15.63 -7.32
CA ASP A 263 19.75 -16.50 -6.75
C ASP A 263 20.72 -15.78 -5.81
N ALA A 264 20.84 -14.46 -5.96
CA ALA A 264 21.68 -13.61 -5.11
C ALA A 264 20.92 -13.01 -3.92
N ASP A 265 19.59 -13.14 -3.87
CA ASP A 265 18.77 -12.52 -2.83
C ASP A 265 18.76 -13.36 -1.53
N PRO A 266 19.15 -12.80 -0.38
CA PRO A 266 19.25 -13.54 0.88
C PRO A 266 17.89 -14.03 1.40
N GLU A 267 16.80 -13.30 1.15
CA GLU A 267 15.47 -13.72 1.60
C GLU A 267 14.94 -14.86 0.72
N VAL A 268 15.19 -14.83 -0.59
CA VAL A 268 14.88 -15.97 -1.47
C VAL A 268 15.66 -17.20 -1.05
N ALA A 269 16.95 -17.06 -0.73
CA ALA A 269 17.77 -18.16 -0.23
C ALA A 269 17.21 -18.75 1.08
N ARG A 270 16.79 -17.89 2.03
CA ARG A 270 16.14 -18.29 3.28
C ARG A 270 14.84 -19.06 3.00
N LEU A 271 13.97 -18.54 2.14
CA LEU A 271 12.68 -19.15 1.80
C LEU A 271 12.85 -20.50 1.07
N ARG A 272 13.84 -20.62 0.19
CA ARG A 272 14.22 -21.91 -0.41
C ARG A 272 14.71 -22.92 0.65
N GLY A 273 15.39 -22.45 1.69
CA GLY A 273 15.74 -23.25 2.86
C GLY A 273 14.51 -23.79 3.56
N VAL A 274 13.55 -22.93 3.88
CA VAL A 274 12.27 -23.32 4.48
C VAL A 274 11.51 -24.33 3.63
N ALA A 275 11.52 -24.16 2.30
CA ALA A 275 10.86 -25.11 1.38
C ALA A 275 11.52 -26.51 1.40
N ARG A 276 12.85 -26.56 1.50
CA ARG A 276 13.59 -27.83 1.64
C ARG A 276 13.32 -28.49 2.98
N GLU A 277 13.38 -27.74 4.08
CA GLU A 277 13.06 -28.22 5.42
C GLU A 277 11.65 -28.77 5.54
N ALA A 278 10.68 -28.12 4.86
CA ALA A 278 9.28 -28.55 4.81
C ALA A 278 9.01 -29.68 3.79
N GLY A 279 10.01 -30.13 3.02
CA GLY A 279 9.88 -31.19 2.02
C GLY A 279 9.00 -30.81 0.80
N VAL A 280 8.96 -29.52 0.45
CA VAL A 280 8.08 -28.99 -0.60
C VAL A 280 8.82 -28.20 -1.69
N ALA A 281 10.13 -28.30 -1.76
CA ALA A 281 10.96 -27.49 -2.64
C ALA A 281 10.61 -27.67 -4.13
N ASP A 282 10.16 -28.85 -4.55
CA ASP A 282 9.70 -29.17 -5.90
C ASP A 282 8.34 -28.56 -6.25
N ARG A 283 7.62 -28.05 -5.27
CA ARG A 283 6.28 -27.46 -5.41
C ARG A 283 6.24 -25.94 -5.15
N VAL A 284 7.38 -25.29 -4.93
CA VAL A 284 7.49 -23.84 -4.71
C VAL A 284 8.27 -23.21 -5.87
N GLU A 285 7.61 -22.30 -6.58
CA GLU A 285 8.19 -21.53 -7.68
C GLU A 285 8.33 -20.04 -7.27
N PHE A 286 9.50 -19.43 -7.50
CA PHE A 286 9.74 -18.00 -7.31
C PHE A 286 9.83 -17.32 -8.68
N LEU A 287 8.93 -16.36 -8.94
CA LEU A 287 8.88 -15.63 -10.21
C LEU A 287 9.72 -14.34 -10.20
N GLY A 288 10.06 -13.83 -9.02
CA GLY A 288 10.64 -12.50 -8.88
C GLY A 288 9.60 -11.40 -9.04
N ARG A 289 10.09 -10.17 -9.24
CA ARG A 289 9.25 -8.99 -9.44
C ARG A 289 8.49 -9.09 -10.75
N LEU A 290 7.20 -8.77 -10.69
CA LEU A 290 6.32 -8.70 -11.85
C LEU A 290 6.01 -7.25 -12.22
N GLY A 291 5.83 -7.00 -13.50
CA GLY A 291 5.23 -5.77 -14.00
C GLY A 291 3.72 -5.73 -13.71
N ARG A 292 3.15 -4.53 -13.69
CA ARG A 292 1.72 -4.32 -13.37
C ARG A 292 0.79 -5.15 -14.28
N ALA A 293 1.11 -5.27 -15.56
CA ALA A 293 0.32 -6.05 -16.52
C ALA A 293 0.40 -7.58 -16.34
N GLU A 294 1.42 -8.06 -15.62
CA GLU A 294 1.62 -9.49 -15.36
C GLU A 294 0.85 -9.96 -14.10
N VAL A 295 0.46 -9.04 -13.21
CA VAL A 295 -0.24 -9.35 -11.96
C VAL A 295 -1.63 -9.96 -12.21
N PRO A 296 -2.52 -9.38 -13.06
CA PRO A 296 -3.85 -9.94 -13.26
C PRO A 296 -3.87 -11.37 -13.79
N PRO A 297 -3.09 -11.76 -14.84
CA PRO A 297 -3.06 -13.14 -15.29
C PRO A 297 -2.50 -14.10 -14.21
N LEU A 298 -1.54 -13.69 -13.41
CA LEU A 298 -1.06 -14.51 -12.29
C LEU A 298 -2.18 -14.74 -11.26
N LEU A 299 -2.85 -13.68 -10.79
CA LEU A 299 -3.94 -13.81 -9.82
C LEU A 299 -5.06 -14.71 -10.37
N ARG A 300 -5.49 -14.53 -11.63
CA ARG A 300 -6.53 -15.36 -12.26
C ARG A 300 -6.14 -16.82 -12.41
N SER A 301 -4.85 -17.12 -12.45
CA SER A 301 -4.37 -18.52 -12.51
C SER A 301 -4.49 -19.25 -11.17
N ALA A 302 -4.68 -18.52 -10.07
CA ALA A 302 -4.72 -19.09 -8.73
C ALA A 302 -6.04 -19.80 -8.43
N SER A 303 -5.98 -20.93 -7.75
CA SER A 303 -7.12 -21.51 -7.05
C SER A 303 -7.46 -20.73 -5.80
N VAL A 304 -6.42 -20.25 -5.09
CA VAL A 304 -6.50 -19.42 -3.89
C VAL A 304 -5.30 -18.48 -3.87
N VAL A 305 -5.53 -17.21 -3.55
CA VAL A 305 -4.47 -16.25 -3.20
C VAL A 305 -4.24 -16.30 -1.71
N VAL A 306 -2.97 -16.40 -1.29
CA VAL A 306 -2.57 -16.55 0.11
C VAL A 306 -1.74 -15.35 0.53
N THR A 307 -2.16 -14.67 1.59
CA THR A 307 -1.45 -13.51 2.14
C THR A 307 -1.44 -13.57 3.66
N LEU A 308 -0.27 -13.90 4.24
CA LEU A 308 -0.11 -14.25 5.66
C LEU A 308 0.84 -13.33 6.43
N PRO A 309 0.78 -11.98 6.25
CA PRO A 309 1.66 -11.08 6.98
C PRO A 309 1.39 -11.10 8.49
N TRP A 310 2.41 -10.68 9.26
CA TRP A 310 2.27 -10.49 10.71
C TRP A 310 1.46 -9.24 11.06
N TYR A 311 1.52 -8.24 10.19
CA TYR A 311 0.68 -7.06 10.18
C TYR A 311 0.58 -6.49 8.76
N GLU A 312 -0.54 -5.87 8.43
CA GLU A 312 -0.81 -5.31 7.11
C GLU A 312 -1.60 -4.00 7.22
N PRO A 313 -0.98 -2.85 6.93
CA PRO A 313 -1.68 -1.56 7.02
C PRO A 313 -2.85 -1.42 6.05
N PHE A 314 -2.72 -1.96 4.83
CA PHE A 314 -3.65 -1.67 3.73
C PHE A 314 -4.50 -2.87 3.29
N GLY A 315 -3.87 -4.03 3.05
CA GLY A 315 -4.56 -5.17 2.47
C GLY A 315 -4.84 -5.03 0.97
N MET A 316 -3.91 -4.50 0.18
CA MET A 316 -4.11 -4.34 -1.28
C MET A 316 -4.19 -5.68 -2.00
N VAL A 317 -3.32 -6.64 -1.66
CA VAL A 317 -3.30 -7.95 -2.35
C VAL A 317 -4.62 -8.72 -2.24
N PRO A 318 -5.28 -8.79 -1.07
CA PRO A 318 -6.64 -9.33 -1.00
C PRO A 318 -7.62 -8.62 -1.94
N LEU A 319 -7.58 -7.29 -2.03
CA LEU A 319 -8.46 -6.53 -2.93
C LEU A 319 -8.19 -6.84 -4.41
N GLU A 320 -6.92 -6.95 -4.79
CA GLU A 320 -6.49 -7.30 -6.15
C GLU A 320 -6.97 -8.71 -6.54
N ALA A 321 -6.83 -9.68 -5.62
CA ALA A 321 -7.33 -11.04 -5.83
C ALA A 321 -8.86 -11.07 -5.94
N MET A 322 -9.55 -10.38 -5.04
CA MET A 322 -11.01 -10.26 -5.02
C MET A 322 -11.52 -9.60 -6.30
N ALA A 323 -10.88 -8.52 -6.79
CA ALA A 323 -11.24 -7.88 -8.06
C ALA A 323 -11.13 -8.84 -9.24
N CYS A 324 -10.16 -9.75 -9.22
CA CYS A 324 -10.01 -10.83 -10.18
C CYS A 324 -11.00 -12.01 -9.96
N GLY A 325 -11.85 -11.97 -8.95
CA GLY A 325 -12.79 -13.03 -8.61
C GLY A 325 -12.13 -14.28 -7.99
N VAL A 326 -10.95 -14.13 -7.39
CA VAL A 326 -10.18 -15.21 -6.77
C VAL A 326 -10.34 -15.15 -5.25
N PRO A 327 -10.70 -16.25 -4.58
CA PRO A 327 -10.84 -16.30 -3.15
C PRO A 327 -9.48 -16.15 -2.44
N VAL A 328 -9.51 -15.59 -1.23
CA VAL A 328 -8.32 -15.24 -0.46
C VAL A 328 -8.31 -16.03 0.85
N VAL A 329 -7.13 -16.51 1.25
CA VAL A 329 -6.81 -16.86 2.64
C VAL A 329 -5.82 -15.82 3.15
N ALA A 330 -6.23 -15.07 4.18
CA ALA A 330 -5.46 -13.96 4.71
C ALA A 330 -5.32 -14.05 6.24
N THR A 331 -4.29 -13.44 6.80
CA THR A 331 -4.21 -13.30 8.26
C THR A 331 -5.17 -12.24 8.79
N ALA A 332 -5.74 -12.49 9.96
CA ALA A 332 -6.65 -11.57 10.67
C ALA A 332 -5.87 -10.42 11.32
N VAL A 333 -5.31 -9.51 10.50
CA VAL A 333 -4.47 -8.40 10.97
C VAL A 333 -4.74 -7.12 10.17
N GLY A 334 -4.76 -5.98 10.85
CA GLY A 334 -4.81 -4.65 10.24
C GLY A 334 -5.88 -4.51 9.16
N GLY A 335 -5.51 -4.00 7.99
CA GLY A 335 -6.42 -3.79 6.85
C GLY A 335 -7.08 -5.05 6.28
N HIS A 336 -6.56 -6.26 6.58
CA HIS A 336 -7.24 -7.50 6.19
C HIS A 336 -8.59 -7.68 6.90
N LEU A 337 -8.73 -7.20 8.15
CA LEU A 337 -9.98 -7.28 8.90
C LEU A 337 -11.12 -6.47 8.26
N ASP A 338 -10.77 -5.41 7.55
CA ASP A 338 -11.76 -4.58 6.84
C ASP A 338 -11.99 -5.06 5.40
N THR A 339 -10.95 -5.56 4.74
CA THR A 339 -11.02 -5.96 3.33
C THR A 339 -11.68 -7.32 3.14
N VAL A 340 -11.34 -8.30 3.97
CA VAL A 340 -11.83 -9.68 3.88
C VAL A 340 -12.92 -9.90 4.92
N VAL A 341 -14.12 -10.30 4.47
CA VAL A 341 -15.18 -10.79 5.35
C VAL A 341 -14.97 -12.28 5.54
N ASP A 342 -14.62 -12.69 6.77
CA ASP A 342 -14.37 -14.10 7.07
C ASP A 342 -15.60 -14.98 6.77
N GLY A 343 -15.40 -16.07 6.01
CA GLY A 343 -16.45 -16.94 5.52
C GLY A 343 -17.37 -16.32 4.44
N GLY A 344 -17.24 -15.01 4.17
CA GLY A 344 -18.05 -14.27 3.19
C GLY A 344 -17.33 -13.94 1.88
N THR A 345 -16.09 -13.44 1.93
CA THR A 345 -15.31 -13.07 0.75
C THR A 345 -13.91 -13.68 0.72
N GLY A 346 -13.57 -14.44 1.74
CA GLY A 346 -12.33 -15.15 1.95
C GLY A 346 -12.33 -15.83 3.30
N LEU A 347 -11.19 -16.35 3.72
CA LEU A 347 -11.02 -16.92 5.06
C LEU A 347 -9.90 -16.18 5.78
N LEU A 348 -10.14 -15.87 7.05
CA LEU A 348 -9.16 -15.25 7.94
C LEU A 348 -8.56 -16.30 8.88
N VAL A 349 -7.23 -16.22 9.07
CA VAL A 349 -6.46 -17.13 9.91
C VAL A 349 -5.55 -16.35 10.86
N ARG A 350 -5.09 -16.96 11.92
CA ARG A 350 -4.12 -16.35 12.83
C ARG A 350 -2.77 -16.14 12.14
N PRO A 351 -2.06 -15.04 12.43
CA PRO A 351 -0.71 -14.85 11.91
C PRO A 351 0.26 -15.89 12.49
N ARG A 352 1.26 -16.29 11.70
CA ARG A 352 2.29 -17.27 12.06
C ARG A 352 1.74 -18.66 12.42
N ASP A 353 0.58 -19.03 11.90
CA ASP A 353 -0.03 -20.35 12.11
C ASP A 353 -0.16 -21.09 10.77
N PRO A 354 0.87 -21.87 10.37
CA PRO A 354 0.82 -22.63 9.12
C PRO A 354 -0.21 -23.78 9.13
N ALA A 355 -0.58 -24.31 10.29
CA ALA A 355 -1.56 -25.37 10.40
C ALA A 355 -2.98 -24.84 10.14
N GLU A 356 -3.35 -23.71 10.73
CA GLU A 356 -4.63 -23.05 10.47
C GLU A 356 -4.71 -22.57 9.01
N ALA A 357 -3.63 -21.98 8.48
CA ALA A 357 -3.57 -21.60 7.06
C ALA A 357 -3.77 -22.80 6.14
N ALA A 358 -3.14 -23.94 6.41
CA ALA A 358 -3.33 -25.16 5.65
C ALA A 358 -4.78 -25.67 5.73
N GLY A 359 -5.40 -25.63 6.90
CA GLY A 359 -6.81 -25.99 7.10
C GLY A 359 -7.76 -25.14 6.26
N ALA A 360 -7.59 -23.80 6.31
CA ALA A 360 -8.39 -22.88 5.53
C ALA A 360 -8.22 -23.06 4.02
N ILE A 361 -6.97 -23.23 3.56
CA ILE A 361 -6.68 -23.51 2.14
C ILE A 361 -7.33 -24.82 1.71
N ARG A 362 -7.17 -25.90 2.49
CA ARG A 362 -7.78 -27.21 2.20
C ARG A 362 -9.28 -27.11 2.04
N THR A 363 -9.97 -26.44 2.96
CA THR A 363 -11.42 -26.20 2.85
C THR A 363 -11.80 -25.59 1.49
N LEU A 364 -11.04 -24.60 1.01
CA LEU A 364 -11.33 -23.99 -0.29
C LEU A 364 -10.96 -24.91 -1.48
N LEU A 365 -9.96 -25.77 -1.33
CA LEU A 365 -9.59 -26.70 -2.40
C LEU A 365 -10.59 -27.85 -2.52
N ASP A 366 -11.09 -28.35 -1.40
CA ASP A 366 -12.02 -29.49 -1.33
C ASP A 366 -13.46 -29.08 -1.64
N GLU A 367 -13.82 -27.80 -1.45
CA GLU A 367 -15.16 -27.24 -1.64
C GLU A 367 -15.21 -26.27 -2.85
N PRO A 368 -15.22 -26.74 -4.12
CA PRO A 368 -15.14 -25.89 -5.30
C PRO A 368 -16.30 -24.90 -5.44
N VAL A 369 -17.49 -25.28 -4.97
CA VAL A 369 -18.68 -24.39 -4.99
C VAL A 369 -18.48 -23.23 -4.01
N ARG A 370 -18.05 -23.51 -2.78
CA ARG A 370 -17.75 -22.48 -1.76
C ARG A 370 -16.60 -21.58 -2.23
N ARG A 371 -15.55 -22.17 -2.78
CA ARG A 371 -14.42 -21.44 -3.37
C ARG A 371 -14.88 -20.43 -4.43
N ALA A 372 -15.75 -20.85 -5.34
CA ALA A 372 -16.32 -19.98 -6.38
C ALA A 372 -17.23 -18.90 -5.77
N ALA A 373 -18.08 -19.24 -4.82
CA ALA A 373 -18.97 -18.29 -4.15
C ALA A 373 -18.20 -17.18 -3.44
N LEU A 374 -17.13 -17.51 -2.70
CA LEU A 374 -16.26 -16.52 -2.05
C LEU A 374 -15.54 -15.62 -3.07
N GLY A 375 -15.12 -16.16 -4.20
CA GLY A 375 -14.52 -15.38 -5.29
C GLY A 375 -15.51 -14.38 -5.89
N PHE A 376 -16.75 -14.77 -6.15
CA PHE A 376 -17.80 -13.86 -6.65
C PHE A 376 -18.17 -12.79 -5.63
N ALA A 377 -18.40 -13.17 -4.37
CA ALA A 377 -18.70 -12.22 -3.30
C ALA A 377 -17.55 -11.23 -3.07
N GLY A 378 -16.31 -11.72 -3.15
CA GLY A 378 -15.12 -10.89 -3.07
C GLY A 378 -15.07 -9.83 -4.19
N ARG A 379 -15.32 -10.25 -5.43
CA ARG A 379 -15.38 -9.34 -6.57
C ARG A 379 -16.43 -8.24 -6.39
N ASP A 380 -17.63 -8.63 -5.99
CA ASP A 380 -18.73 -7.69 -5.83
C ASP A 380 -18.40 -6.68 -4.72
N ARG A 381 -17.83 -7.14 -3.60
CA ARG A 381 -17.34 -6.26 -2.52
C ARG A 381 -16.24 -5.31 -3.01
N ALA A 382 -15.26 -5.80 -3.78
CA ALA A 382 -14.19 -4.96 -4.33
C ALA A 382 -14.76 -3.83 -5.20
N ARG A 383 -15.73 -4.15 -6.06
CA ARG A 383 -16.40 -3.17 -6.93
C ARG A 383 -17.25 -2.15 -6.16
N GLU A 384 -17.99 -2.61 -5.18
CA GLU A 384 -18.90 -1.75 -4.42
C GLU A 384 -18.19 -0.79 -3.48
N ARG A 385 -17.05 -1.20 -2.89
CA ARG A 385 -16.45 -0.47 -1.77
C ARG A 385 -15.06 0.11 -2.04
N TYR A 386 -14.30 -0.47 -2.99
CA TYR A 386 -12.87 -0.22 -3.12
C TYR A 386 -12.44 0.30 -4.50
N SER A 387 -13.37 0.81 -5.31
CA SER A 387 -13.00 1.53 -6.54
C SER A 387 -12.28 2.84 -6.20
N TRP A 388 -11.35 3.27 -7.05
CA TRP A 388 -10.66 4.55 -6.84
C TRP A 388 -11.63 5.73 -6.82
N THR A 389 -12.76 5.66 -7.53
CA THR A 389 -13.83 6.66 -7.47
C THR A 389 -14.43 6.77 -6.05
N ARG A 390 -14.64 5.64 -5.36
CA ARG A 390 -15.10 5.63 -3.96
C ARG A 390 -14.05 6.18 -3.00
N VAL A 391 -12.78 5.81 -3.22
CA VAL A 391 -11.66 6.31 -2.42
C VAL A 391 -11.51 7.82 -2.59
N ALA A 392 -11.60 8.34 -3.82
CA ALA A 392 -11.56 9.77 -4.08
C ALA A 392 -12.73 10.51 -3.41
N ALA A 393 -13.95 9.97 -3.50
CA ALA A 393 -15.11 10.57 -2.83
C ALA A 393 -14.94 10.62 -1.29
N GLY A 394 -14.46 9.53 -0.68
CA GLY A 394 -14.16 9.51 0.75
C GLY A 394 -13.04 10.48 1.14
N THR A 395 -12.03 10.62 0.28
CA THR A 395 -10.93 11.57 0.47
C THR A 395 -11.42 13.02 0.37
N LEU A 396 -12.27 13.34 -0.61
CA LEU A 396 -12.86 14.67 -0.75
C LEU A 396 -13.72 15.04 0.46
N ALA A 397 -14.52 14.11 0.97
CA ALA A 397 -15.28 14.33 2.21
C ALA A 397 -14.37 14.58 3.43
N ALA A 398 -13.19 13.94 3.50
CA ALA A 398 -12.19 14.22 4.51
C ALA A 398 -11.56 15.61 4.32
N TYR A 399 -11.38 16.07 3.10
CA TYR A 399 -10.89 17.42 2.79
C TYR A 399 -11.88 18.51 3.22
N GLU A 400 -13.17 18.33 2.90
CA GLU A 400 -14.25 19.23 3.33
C GLU A 400 -14.31 19.30 4.86
N HIS A 401 -14.18 18.16 5.52
CA HIS A 401 -14.14 18.10 6.98
C HIS A 401 -12.93 18.84 7.56
N ALA A 402 -11.74 18.66 7.01
CA ALA A 402 -10.54 19.38 7.43
C ALA A 402 -10.67 20.89 7.23
N ALA A 403 -11.26 21.32 6.10
CA ALA A 403 -11.52 22.75 5.84
C ALA A 403 -12.51 23.34 6.86
N ALA A 404 -13.57 22.61 7.21
CA ALA A 404 -14.54 23.05 8.22
C ALA A 404 -13.90 23.18 9.62
N LEU A 405 -13.06 22.21 10.03
CA LEU A 405 -12.35 22.29 11.33
C LEU A 405 -11.32 23.41 11.38
N SER A 406 -10.69 23.73 10.24
CA SER A 406 -9.70 24.82 10.17
C SER A 406 -10.32 26.22 10.12
N GLY A 407 -11.64 26.36 10.02
CA GLY A 407 -12.35 27.62 9.88
C GLY A 407 -12.14 28.31 8.51
N VAL A 408 -11.63 27.59 7.52
CA VAL A 408 -11.49 28.06 6.13
C VAL A 408 -12.80 27.74 5.41
N ALA A 409 -13.54 28.78 4.98
CA ALA A 409 -14.72 28.58 4.14
C ALA A 409 -14.32 27.86 2.84
N ALA A 410 -15.09 26.83 2.47
CA ALA A 410 -14.88 26.01 1.30
C ALA A 410 -15.03 26.80 -0.02
#